data_3e9f2017e05a8f1dc04a864744ad1ba9
#
_entry.id   3e9f2017e05a8f1dc04a864744ad1ba9
#
_cell.length_a   1.000
_cell.length_b   1.000
_cell.length_c   1.000
_cell.angle_alpha   90.00
_cell.angle_beta   90.00
_cell.angle_gamma   90.00
#
_symmetry.space_group_name_H-M   'P 1'
#
loop_
_entity.id
_entity.type
_entity.pdbx_description
1 polymer ?
#
loop_
_entity_poly.entity_id
_entity_poly.type
_entity_poly.pdbx_seq_one_letter_code
_entity_poly.pdbx_strand_id
1 'polypeptide(L)'
;VLEAYVPTEKTEEVKKAVEEVTRACDMEFGVIPRDEFAPTLMKNSNAVSNFEAVTNMYSVPAYGALDPNAVMSFFFSLFMGLIMADVGYGLLMIIGGFLFASKQRKGTSIYRMAKVFAYGGFFAVIFGALFDSWLGYPLLRTLTGAGSSYNRFYASYLDAINSPASIAGISVPQMLLWCLGLGTVQIALSLIMKAVQCFTRKQYAEGFFSGIVWAIGLLAFVVAVFGMASNNDFLTKYGAY
;
A
#
# COMPACT_ATOMS: atom_id res chain seq x y z
N VAL A 1 -34.69 -0.70 26.46
CA VAL A 1 -33.75 -1.66 25.92
C VAL A 1 -32.63 -0.89 25.28
N LEU A 2 -31.38 -1.22 25.62
CA LEU A 2 -30.20 -0.62 25.05
C LEU A 2 -29.46 -1.72 24.27
N GLU A 3 -29.24 -1.50 22.97
CA GLU A 3 -28.43 -2.39 22.14
C GLU A 3 -27.08 -1.74 21.86
N ALA A 4 -26.01 -2.48 22.08
CA ALA A 4 -24.66 -1.97 21.89
C ALA A 4 -23.72 -3.06 21.32
N TYR A 5 -22.78 -2.67 20.46
CA TYR A 5 -21.78 -3.61 19.95
C TYR A 5 -20.56 -3.62 20.86
N VAL A 6 -20.15 -4.81 21.28
CA VAL A 6 -19.00 -5.01 22.16
C VAL A 6 -18.04 -6.01 21.50
N PRO A 7 -16.72 -5.73 21.48
CA PRO A 7 -15.74 -6.70 21.03
C PRO A 7 -15.82 -7.97 21.91
N THR A 8 -15.83 -9.14 21.28
CA THR A 8 -15.96 -10.44 21.99
C THR A 8 -14.89 -10.62 23.08
N GLU A 9 -13.68 -10.06 22.88
CA GLU A 9 -12.60 -10.11 23.87
C GLU A 9 -12.88 -9.28 25.14
N LYS A 10 -13.79 -8.31 25.08
CA LYS A 10 -14.12 -7.37 26.17
C LYS A 10 -15.46 -7.60 26.81
N THR A 11 -16.14 -8.68 26.46
CA THR A 11 -17.49 -9.00 26.99
C THR A 11 -17.50 -9.10 28.53
N GLU A 12 -16.48 -9.75 29.09
CA GLU A 12 -16.35 -9.91 30.55
C GLU A 12 -16.04 -8.59 31.28
N GLU A 13 -15.23 -7.72 30.64
CA GLU A 13 -14.91 -6.38 31.18
C GLU A 13 -16.17 -5.51 31.23
N VAL A 14 -16.96 -5.54 30.14
CA VAL A 14 -18.21 -4.77 30.04
C VAL A 14 -19.23 -5.30 31.05
N LYS A 15 -19.36 -6.64 31.20
CA LYS A 15 -20.25 -7.24 32.18
C LYS A 15 -19.93 -6.77 33.59
N LYS A 16 -18.65 -6.83 33.98
CA LYS A 16 -18.21 -6.34 35.31
C LYS A 16 -18.48 -4.85 35.49
N ALA A 17 -18.17 -4.03 34.49
CA ALA A 17 -18.38 -2.59 34.57
C ALA A 17 -19.89 -2.21 34.72
N VAL A 18 -20.78 -2.95 34.07
CA VAL A 18 -22.23 -2.73 34.22
C VAL A 18 -22.74 -3.23 35.58
N GLU A 19 -22.28 -4.40 36.07
CA GLU A 19 -22.63 -4.95 37.38
C GLU A 19 -22.15 -4.05 38.52
N GLU A 20 -21.03 -3.32 38.36
CA GLU A 20 -20.56 -2.31 39.33
C GLU A 20 -21.50 -1.10 39.42
N VAL A 21 -22.12 -0.71 38.31
CA VAL A 21 -22.99 0.49 38.23
C VAL A 21 -24.44 0.15 38.64
N THR A 22 -24.95 -1.01 38.21
CA THR A 22 -26.31 -1.42 38.47
C THR A 22 -26.47 -2.94 38.59
N ARG A 23 -27.22 -3.39 39.59
CA ARG A 23 -27.58 -4.81 39.78
C ARG A 23 -28.92 -5.17 39.13
N ALA A 24 -29.64 -4.21 38.58
CA ALA A 24 -30.97 -4.38 37.99
C ALA A 24 -30.91 -4.40 36.44
N CYS A 25 -29.86 -4.95 35.87
CA CYS A 25 -29.69 -5.07 34.44
C CYS A 25 -29.52 -6.53 34.04
N ASP A 26 -30.35 -6.97 33.10
CA ASP A 26 -30.19 -8.27 32.44
C ASP A 26 -29.45 -8.06 31.13
N MET A 27 -28.38 -8.82 30.89
CA MET A 27 -27.51 -8.67 29.75
C MET A 27 -27.49 -9.94 28.90
N GLU A 28 -27.99 -9.86 27.72
CA GLU A 28 -27.89 -10.91 26.71
C GLU A 28 -26.80 -10.59 25.67
N PHE A 29 -25.88 -11.53 25.47
CA PHE A 29 -24.84 -11.40 24.43
C PHE A 29 -25.17 -12.33 23.27
N GLY A 30 -25.42 -11.75 22.11
CA GLY A 30 -25.71 -12.47 20.87
C GLY A 30 -24.55 -12.34 19.85
N VAL A 31 -24.50 -13.27 18.90
CA VAL A 31 -23.59 -13.18 17.77
C VAL A 31 -24.26 -12.35 16.68
N ILE A 32 -23.53 -11.36 16.16
CA ILE A 32 -24.02 -10.47 15.12
C ILE A 32 -24.27 -11.26 13.82
N PRO A 33 -25.46 -11.20 13.22
CA PRO A 33 -25.73 -11.78 11.91
C PRO A 33 -24.81 -11.16 10.84
N ARG A 34 -24.41 -11.95 9.83
CA ARG A 34 -23.51 -11.47 8.78
C ARG A 34 -24.11 -10.39 7.87
N ASP A 35 -25.41 -10.27 7.88
CA ASP A 35 -26.17 -9.31 7.05
C ASP A 35 -26.39 -7.98 7.77
N GLU A 36 -25.98 -7.85 9.02
CA GLU A 36 -26.13 -6.64 9.82
C GLU A 36 -24.93 -5.70 9.63
N PHE A 37 -25.23 -4.40 9.51
CA PHE A 37 -24.20 -3.35 9.41
C PHE A 37 -23.59 -3.04 10.80
N ALA A 38 -22.79 -3.98 11.31
CA ALA A 38 -22.09 -3.77 12.56
C ALA A 38 -20.81 -2.92 12.37
N PRO A 39 -20.46 -2.07 13.36
CA PRO A 39 -19.22 -1.32 13.30
C PRO A 39 -18.02 -2.26 13.36
N THR A 40 -17.06 -2.06 12.47
CA THR A 40 -15.85 -2.89 12.38
C THR A 40 -14.73 -2.32 13.25
N LEU A 41 -14.22 -3.11 14.18
CA LEU A 41 -13.00 -2.81 14.91
C LEU A 41 -11.82 -3.52 14.21
N MET A 42 -10.94 -2.75 13.60
CA MET A 42 -9.74 -3.30 12.96
C MET A 42 -8.67 -3.61 14.02
N LYS A 43 -8.03 -4.78 13.90
CA LYS A 43 -6.93 -5.21 14.78
C LYS A 43 -5.66 -5.39 13.96
N ASN A 44 -4.89 -4.34 13.84
CA ASN A 44 -3.65 -4.28 13.06
C ASN A 44 -2.40 -4.19 13.93
N SER A 45 -1.25 -4.59 13.38
CA SER A 45 0.04 -4.38 14.03
C SER A 45 0.31 -2.87 14.21
N ASN A 46 1.19 -2.51 15.15
CA ASN A 46 1.50 -1.12 15.50
C ASN A 46 1.94 -0.26 14.29
N ALA A 47 2.61 -0.84 13.30
CA ALA A 47 3.00 -0.12 12.09
C ALA A 47 1.81 0.07 11.15
N VAL A 48 1.09 -1.01 10.84
CA VAL A 48 -0.05 -1.04 9.92
C VAL A 48 -1.23 -0.22 10.46
N SER A 49 -1.45 -0.20 11.77
CA SER A 49 -2.56 0.55 12.40
C SER A 49 -2.49 2.07 12.13
N ASN A 50 -1.31 2.62 11.80
CA ASN A 50 -1.22 4.03 11.42
C ASN A 50 -1.87 4.29 10.05
N PHE A 51 -1.88 3.29 9.15
CA PHE A 51 -2.49 3.39 7.83
C PHE A 51 -4.02 3.28 7.87
N GLU A 52 -4.60 2.85 8.98
CA GLU A 52 -6.06 2.93 9.19
C GLU A 52 -6.58 4.36 9.06
N ALA A 53 -5.74 5.37 9.36
CA ALA A 53 -6.12 6.76 9.13
C ALA A 53 -6.36 7.06 7.65
N VAL A 54 -5.60 6.45 6.75
CA VAL A 54 -5.79 6.58 5.29
C VAL A 54 -7.04 5.82 4.84
N THR A 55 -7.21 4.58 5.30
CA THR A 55 -8.40 3.77 4.97
C THR A 55 -9.68 4.44 5.46
N ASN A 56 -9.69 4.97 6.67
CA ASN A 56 -10.85 5.65 7.25
C ASN A 56 -11.23 6.96 6.53
N MET A 57 -10.33 7.53 5.72
CA MET A 57 -10.68 8.68 4.87
C MET A 57 -11.63 8.27 3.72
N TYR A 58 -11.60 7.02 3.31
CA TYR A 58 -12.48 6.49 2.26
C TYR A 58 -13.71 5.78 2.86
N SER A 59 -13.49 4.67 3.52
CA SER A 59 -14.52 3.94 4.28
C SER A 59 -13.89 2.85 5.14
N VAL A 60 -14.51 2.53 6.26
CA VAL A 60 -14.13 1.36 7.07
C VAL A 60 -14.59 0.09 6.36
N PRO A 61 -13.77 -0.97 6.27
CA PRO A 61 -14.19 -2.25 5.72
C PRO A 61 -15.43 -2.80 6.42
N ALA A 62 -16.35 -3.42 5.67
CA ALA A 62 -17.55 -4.02 6.26
C ALA A 62 -17.19 -5.15 7.24
N TYR A 63 -18.05 -5.39 8.23
CA TYR A 63 -17.86 -6.46 9.21
C TYR A 63 -17.62 -7.82 8.52
N GLY A 64 -16.57 -8.52 8.95
CA GLY A 64 -16.14 -9.78 8.33
C GLY A 64 -15.51 -9.66 6.95
N ALA A 65 -15.17 -8.44 6.48
CA ALA A 65 -14.37 -8.22 5.29
C ALA A 65 -12.88 -8.42 5.58
N LEU A 66 -12.12 -8.72 4.52
CA LEU A 66 -10.66 -8.79 4.59
C LEU A 66 -10.09 -7.39 4.83
N ASP A 67 -9.16 -7.26 5.75
CA ASP A 67 -8.52 -5.97 6.02
C ASP A 67 -7.47 -5.64 4.93
N PRO A 68 -7.65 -4.58 4.14
CA PRO A 68 -6.71 -4.19 3.10
C PRO A 68 -5.46 -3.49 3.66
N ASN A 69 -5.46 -3.07 4.92
CA ASN A 69 -4.43 -2.20 5.49
C ASN A 69 -3.02 -2.79 5.42
N ALA A 70 -2.87 -4.11 5.55
CA ALA A 70 -1.57 -4.77 5.50
C ALA A 70 -0.89 -4.60 4.12
N VAL A 71 -1.63 -4.86 3.04
CA VAL A 71 -1.13 -4.71 1.66
C VAL A 71 -1.02 -3.24 1.28
N MET A 72 -2.05 -2.45 1.63
CA MET A 72 -2.08 -1.02 1.33
C MET A 72 -0.92 -0.28 1.99
N SER A 73 -0.58 -0.58 3.25
CA SER A 73 0.48 0.10 3.98
C SER A 73 1.86 -0.03 3.29
N PHE A 74 2.17 -1.22 2.79
CA PHE A 74 3.42 -1.47 2.08
C PHE A 74 3.46 -0.68 0.76
N PHE A 75 2.47 -0.84 -0.11
CA PHE A 75 2.45 -0.19 -1.42
C PHE A 75 2.33 1.32 -1.32
N PHE A 76 1.52 1.83 -0.38
CA PHE A 76 1.40 3.26 -0.15
C PHE A 76 2.74 3.89 0.22
N SER A 77 3.47 3.28 1.17
CA SER A 77 4.79 3.75 1.57
C SER A 77 5.80 3.64 0.44
N LEU A 78 5.78 2.53 -0.31
CA LEU A 78 6.65 2.28 -1.46
C LEU A 78 6.44 3.35 -2.55
N PHE A 79 5.20 3.59 -2.96
CA PHE A 79 4.91 4.59 -4.00
C PHE A 79 5.18 6.00 -3.54
N MET A 80 4.83 6.33 -2.30
CA MET A 80 5.15 7.64 -1.73
C MET A 80 6.67 7.88 -1.76
N GLY A 81 7.46 6.87 -1.40
CA GLY A 81 8.91 6.94 -1.49
C GLY A 81 9.43 7.03 -2.91
N LEU A 82 8.85 6.27 -3.86
CA LEU A 82 9.24 6.29 -5.26
C LEU A 82 8.95 7.64 -5.93
N ILE A 83 7.82 8.27 -5.60
CA ILE A 83 7.43 9.58 -6.12
C ILE A 83 8.38 10.67 -5.61
N MET A 84 8.75 10.62 -4.33
CA MET A 84 9.67 11.60 -3.74
C MET A 84 11.12 11.36 -4.16
N ALA A 85 11.57 10.10 -4.14
CA ALA A 85 12.86 9.57 -4.58
C ALA A 85 14.07 10.51 -4.29
N ASP A 86 14.14 11.05 -3.07
CA ASP A 86 15.18 11.99 -2.66
C ASP A 86 15.59 11.75 -1.20
N VAL A 87 16.90 11.65 -0.95
CA VAL A 87 17.44 11.36 0.39
C VAL A 87 17.17 12.50 1.36
N GLY A 88 17.38 13.75 0.92
CA GLY A 88 17.22 14.92 1.79
C GLY A 88 15.77 15.11 2.23
N TYR A 89 14.84 15.09 1.28
CA TYR A 89 13.40 15.16 1.58
C TYR A 89 12.92 13.94 2.36
N GLY A 90 13.42 12.74 2.05
CA GLY A 90 13.11 11.53 2.81
C GLY A 90 13.52 11.64 4.28
N LEU A 91 14.73 12.12 4.56
CA LEU A 91 15.19 12.38 5.93
C LEU A 91 14.34 13.43 6.65
N LEU A 92 13.98 14.53 5.97
CA LEU A 92 13.06 15.54 6.52
C LEU A 92 11.70 14.94 6.86
N MET A 93 11.17 14.06 6.01
CA MET A 93 9.90 13.37 6.28
C MET A 93 9.99 12.42 7.47
N ILE A 94 11.10 11.67 7.61
CA ILE A 94 11.31 10.78 8.75
C ILE A 94 11.40 11.60 10.04
N ILE A 95 12.34 12.54 10.11
CA ILE A 95 12.60 13.33 11.31
C ILE A 95 11.37 14.18 11.65
N GLY A 96 10.84 14.91 10.68
CA GLY A 96 9.66 15.76 10.85
C GLY A 96 8.43 14.96 11.25
N GLY A 97 8.17 13.82 10.58
CA GLY A 97 7.05 12.95 10.87
C GLY A 97 7.09 12.37 12.27
N PHE A 98 8.24 11.84 12.71
CA PHE A 98 8.38 11.31 14.09
C PHE A 98 8.35 12.42 15.15
N LEU A 99 9.03 13.54 14.93
CA LEU A 99 8.98 14.68 15.86
C LEU A 99 7.58 15.26 15.99
N PHE A 100 6.87 15.40 14.88
CA PHE A 100 5.49 15.89 14.90
C PHE A 100 4.56 14.90 15.59
N ALA A 101 4.68 13.60 15.28
CA ALA A 101 3.93 12.55 15.94
C ALA A 101 4.16 12.54 17.45
N SER A 102 5.41 12.75 17.93
CA SER A 102 5.72 12.73 19.36
C SER A 102 5.00 13.82 20.17
N LYS A 103 4.62 14.94 19.53
CA LYS A 103 3.87 16.04 20.13
C LYS A 103 2.36 15.84 20.11
N GLN A 104 1.86 14.84 19.39
CA GLN A 104 0.43 14.57 19.24
C GLN A 104 -0.02 13.46 20.20
N ARG A 105 -1.32 13.47 20.53
CA ARG A 105 -1.92 12.39 21.35
C ARG A 105 -1.93 11.09 20.53
N LYS A 106 -1.42 10.01 21.13
CA LYS A 106 -1.43 8.68 20.50
C LYS A 106 -2.86 8.29 20.10
N GLY A 107 -3.00 7.71 18.91
CA GLY A 107 -4.29 7.27 18.38
C GLY A 107 -5.09 8.31 17.60
N THR A 108 -4.70 9.59 17.63
CA THR A 108 -5.33 10.63 16.79
C THR A 108 -5.00 10.42 15.32
N SER A 109 -5.92 10.77 14.40
CA SER A 109 -5.68 10.70 12.95
C SER A 109 -4.42 11.46 12.53
N ILE A 110 -4.17 12.63 13.13
CA ILE A 110 -2.98 13.44 12.88
C ILE A 110 -1.70 12.70 13.29
N TYR A 111 -1.69 12.04 14.46
CA TYR A 111 -0.57 11.22 14.92
C TYR A 111 -0.27 10.07 13.93
N ARG A 112 -1.32 9.37 13.49
CA ARG A 112 -1.21 8.27 12.53
C ARG A 112 -0.70 8.75 11.17
N MET A 113 -1.25 9.85 10.64
CA MET A 113 -0.81 10.45 9.38
C MET A 113 0.66 10.89 9.42
N ALA A 114 1.11 11.53 10.50
CA ALA A 114 2.52 11.90 10.67
C ALA A 114 3.46 10.68 10.59
N LYS A 115 3.06 9.56 11.17
CA LYS A 115 3.82 8.30 11.05
C LYS A 115 3.78 7.70 9.64
N VAL A 116 2.66 7.79 8.94
CA VAL A 116 2.55 7.37 7.53
C VAL A 116 3.54 8.14 6.67
N PHE A 117 3.66 9.47 6.87
CA PHE A 117 4.68 10.28 6.18
C PHE A 117 6.10 9.84 6.53
N ALA A 118 6.38 9.52 7.79
CA ALA A 118 7.70 9.02 8.19
C ALA A 118 8.05 7.67 7.53
N TYR A 119 7.09 6.76 7.40
CA TYR A 119 7.28 5.48 6.69
C TYR A 119 7.50 5.69 5.18
N GLY A 120 6.75 6.59 4.55
CA GLY A 120 7.01 7.00 3.17
C GLY A 120 8.38 7.61 2.98
N GLY A 121 8.82 8.44 3.94
CA GLY A 121 10.16 9.02 3.98
C GLY A 121 11.28 7.98 4.01
N PHE A 122 11.08 6.85 4.69
CA PHE A 122 12.05 5.75 4.69
C PHE A 122 12.28 5.18 3.28
N PHE A 123 11.22 4.93 2.53
CA PHE A 123 11.33 4.50 1.13
C PHE A 123 11.89 5.61 0.23
N ALA A 124 11.57 6.89 0.51
CA ALA A 124 12.14 8.02 -0.23
C ALA A 124 13.66 8.10 -0.09
N VAL A 125 14.21 7.83 1.10
CA VAL A 125 15.66 7.72 1.30
C VAL A 125 16.26 6.58 0.49
N ILE A 126 15.62 5.41 0.46
CA ILE A 126 16.11 4.26 -0.31
C ILE A 126 16.14 4.59 -1.80
N PHE A 127 15.04 5.08 -2.36
CA PHE A 127 14.97 5.42 -3.78
C PHE A 127 15.82 6.65 -4.12
N GLY A 128 15.90 7.64 -3.23
CA GLY A 128 16.78 8.78 -3.38
C GLY A 128 18.26 8.37 -3.44
N ALA A 129 18.68 7.42 -2.61
CA ALA A 129 20.02 6.85 -2.67
C ALA A 129 20.24 6.04 -3.97
N LEU A 130 19.22 5.30 -4.43
CA LEU A 130 19.30 4.56 -5.70
C LEU A 130 19.42 5.48 -6.92
N PHE A 131 18.82 6.66 -6.89
CA PHE A 131 18.87 7.65 -7.99
C PHE A 131 19.92 8.74 -7.77
N ASP A 132 20.71 8.68 -6.68
CA ASP A 132 21.69 9.69 -6.28
C ASP A 132 21.09 11.11 -6.24
N SER A 133 19.88 11.22 -5.67
CA SER A 133 19.20 12.50 -5.46
C SER A 133 19.31 12.94 -4.00
N TRP A 134 20.01 14.05 -3.78
CA TRP A 134 20.22 14.68 -2.48
C TRP A 134 19.75 16.12 -2.53
N LEU A 135 18.51 16.39 -2.18
CA LEU A 135 17.85 17.69 -2.38
C LEU A 135 17.90 18.15 -3.86
N GLY A 136 17.69 17.19 -4.77
CA GLY A 136 17.75 17.43 -6.21
C GLY A 136 19.15 17.50 -6.81
N TYR A 137 20.21 17.22 -6.02
CA TYR A 137 21.61 17.30 -6.47
C TYR A 137 22.27 15.92 -6.43
N PRO A 138 23.04 15.50 -7.46
CA PRO A 138 23.73 14.21 -7.50
C PRO A 138 25.03 14.27 -6.69
N LEU A 139 24.92 14.23 -5.36
CA LEU A 139 26.00 14.48 -4.42
C LEU A 139 27.12 13.43 -4.51
N LEU A 140 26.78 12.16 -4.55
CA LEU A 140 27.77 11.07 -4.54
C LEU A 140 28.60 11.06 -5.81
N ARG A 141 27.96 11.28 -6.97
CA ARG A 141 28.68 11.40 -8.25
C ARG A 141 29.61 12.59 -8.28
N THR A 142 29.21 13.69 -7.71
CA THR A 142 30.04 14.91 -7.66
C THR A 142 31.24 14.74 -6.73
N LEU A 143 31.06 14.11 -5.56
CA LEU A 143 32.12 13.87 -4.60
C LEU A 143 33.15 12.83 -5.06
N THR A 144 32.71 11.79 -5.77
CA THR A 144 33.60 10.72 -6.22
C THR A 144 34.41 11.04 -7.47
N GLY A 145 34.04 12.11 -8.19
CA GLY A 145 34.72 12.56 -9.42
C GLY A 145 34.40 11.71 -10.66
N ALA A 146 34.51 12.32 -11.84
CA ALA A 146 34.08 11.76 -13.12
C ALA A 146 34.77 10.45 -13.55
N GLY A 147 35.95 10.13 -13.03
CA GLY A 147 36.74 8.96 -13.41
C GLY A 147 36.57 7.73 -12.48
N SER A 148 35.81 7.85 -11.41
CA SER A 148 35.68 6.78 -10.41
C SER A 148 34.91 5.57 -10.94
N SER A 149 35.23 4.37 -10.41
CA SER A 149 34.47 3.16 -10.72
C SER A 149 33.00 3.27 -10.32
N TYR A 150 32.73 4.02 -9.25
CA TYR A 150 31.37 4.33 -8.80
C TYR A 150 30.60 5.12 -9.85
N ASN A 151 31.17 6.20 -10.39
CA ASN A 151 30.53 7.01 -11.41
C ASN A 151 30.24 6.24 -12.70
N ARG A 152 31.17 5.36 -13.12
CA ARG A 152 30.95 4.50 -14.30
C ARG A 152 29.80 3.51 -14.08
N PHE A 153 29.76 2.86 -12.92
CA PHE A 153 28.66 1.95 -12.57
C PHE A 153 27.32 2.69 -12.52
N TYR A 154 27.30 3.83 -11.84
CA TYR A 154 26.08 4.61 -11.65
C TYR A 154 25.57 5.24 -12.96
N ALA A 155 26.44 5.73 -13.80
CA ALA A 155 26.09 6.23 -15.13
C ALA A 155 25.47 5.11 -15.97
N SER A 156 26.12 3.94 -16.05
CA SER A 156 25.59 2.77 -16.76
C SER A 156 24.23 2.30 -16.21
N TYR A 157 24.06 2.33 -14.89
CA TYR A 157 22.81 1.97 -14.23
C TYR A 157 21.68 2.97 -14.57
N LEU A 158 21.96 4.28 -14.47
CA LEU A 158 20.97 5.31 -14.81
C LEU A 158 20.66 5.35 -16.31
N ASP A 159 21.65 5.11 -17.15
CA ASP A 159 21.46 5.02 -18.60
C ASP A 159 20.57 3.81 -18.93
N ALA A 160 20.76 2.69 -18.25
CA ALA A 160 19.90 1.51 -18.41
C ALA A 160 18.43 1.76 -17.97
N ILE A 161 18.22 2.50 -16.88
CA ILE A 161 16.87 2.83 -16.38
C ILE A 161 16.18 3.91 -17.24
N ASN A 162 16.94 4.89 -17.75
CA ASN A 162 16.42 6.01 -18.51
C ASN A 162 16.43 5.76 -20.03
N SER A 163 17.02 4.65 -20.49
CA SER A 163 17.01 4.31 -21.91
C SER A 163 15.58 4.25 -22.44
N PRO A 164 15.30 4.85 -23.59
CA PRO A 164 13.97 4.81 -24.17
C PRO A 164 13.65 3.40 -24.68
N ALA A 165 12.53 2.83 -24.23
CA ALA A 165 11.94 1.66 -24.83
C ALA A 165 10.98 2.09 -25.94
N SER A 166 10.97 1.38 -27.07
CA SER A 166 10.03 1.67 -28.17
C SER A 166 8.79 0.77 -28.01
N ILE A 167 7.64 1.40 -27.80
CA ILE A 167 6.34 0.73 -27.75
C ILE A 167 5.48 1.28 -28.88
N ALA A 168 5.12 0.44 -29.82
CA ALA A 168 4.28 0.83 -30.98
C ALA A 168 4.80 2.09 -31.72
N GLY A 169 6.13 2.28 -31.82
CA GLY A 169 6.76 3.43 -32.46
C GLY A 169 6.87 4.68 -31.58
N ILE A 170 6.46 4.62 -30.32
CA ILE A 170 6.59 5.72 -29.37
C ILE A 170 7.75 5.42 -28.42
N SER A 171 8.69 6.36 -28.27
CA SER A 171 9.78 6.25 -27.30
C SER A 171 9.27 6.57 -25.89
N VAL A 172 9.33 5.61 -24.98
CA VAL A 172 8.87 5.73 -23.60
C VAL A 172 10.05 5.48 -22.66
N PRO A 173 10.28 6.32 -21.63
CA PRO A 173 11.30 6.05 -20.63
C PRO A 173 11.09 4.69 -19.97
N GLN A 174 12.12 3.87 -19.90
CA GLN A 174 12.01 2.53 -19.32
C GLN A 174 11.57 2.54 -17.84
N MET A 175 11.93 3.59 -17.10
CA MET A 175 11.47 3.80 -15.74
C MET A 175 9.93 3.85 -15.64
N LEU A 176 9.26 4.44 -16.63
CA LEU A 176 7.79 4.48 -16.66
C LEU A 176 7.19 3.07 -16.78
N LEU A 177 7.83 2.17 -17.52
CA LEU A 177 7.42 0.78 -17.64
C LEU A 177 7.55 0.03 -16.31
N TRP A 178 8.64 0.26 -15.56
CA TRP A 178 8.82 -0.31 -14.23
C TRP A 178 7.74 0.18 -13.24
N CYS A 179 7.42 1.48 -13.28
CA CYS A 179 6.34 2.04 -12.46
C CYS A 179 4.97 1.45 -12.84
N LEU A 180 4.71 1.28 -14.15
CA LEU A 180 3.51 0.62 -14.65
C LEU A 180 3.42 -0.83 -14.18
N GLY A 181 4.53 -1.58 -14.26
CA GLY A 181 4.62 -2.96 -13.77
C GLY A 181 4.32 -3.07 -12.27
N LEU A 182 4.94 -2.21 -11.45
CA LEU A 182 4.69 -2.15 -10.00
C LEU A 182 3.22 -1.83 -9.69
N GLY A 183 2.64 -0.83 -10.37
CA GLY A 183 1.24 -0.46 -10.22
C GLY A 183 0.31 -1.62 -10.59
N THR A 184 0.64 -2.36 -11.65
CA THR A 184 -0.12 -3.54 -12.06
C THR A 184 -0.09 -4.64 -11.02
N VAL A 185 1.08 -4.93 -10.44
CA VAL A 185 1.21 -5.92 -9.36
C VAL A 185 0.31 -5.54 -8.18
N GLN A 186 0.28 -4.28 -7.79
CA GLN A 186 -0.60 -3.79 -6.72
C GLN A 186 -2.07 -4.00 -7.05
N ILE A 187 -2.50 -3.60 -8.26
CA ILE A 187 -3.90 -3.75 -8.67
C ILE A 187 -4.28 -5.24 -8.76
N ALA A 188 -3.40 -6.09 -9.31
CA ALA A 188 -3.62 -7.53 -9.37
C ALA A 188 -3.79 -8.15 -7.97
N LEU A 189 -2.95 -7.76 -7.01
CA LEU A 189 -3.08 -8.20 -5.62
C LEU A 189 -4.41 -7.74 -5.00
N SER A 190 -4.84 -6.51 -5.27
CA SER A 190 -6.14 -6.00 -4.79
C SER A 190 -7.31 -6.77 -5.39
N LEU A 191 -7.25 -7.13 -6.67
CA LEU A 191 -8.26 -7.96 -7.34
C LEU A 191 -8.29 -9.39 -6.78
N ILE A 192 -7.13 -9.97 -6.47
CA ILE A 192 -7.03 -11.28 -5.83
C ILE A 192 -7.65 -11.22 -4.42
N MET A 193 -7.36 -10.18 -3.64
CA MET A 193 -7.98 -9.99 -2.32
C MET A 193 -9.50 -9.89 -2.43
N LYS A 194 -10.01 -9.15 -3.42
CA LYS A 194 -11.45 -9.08 -3.71
C LYS A 194 -12.03 -10.46 -4.04
N ALA A 195 -11.35 -11.23 -4.89
CA ALA A 195 -11.77 -12.58 -5.23
C ALA A 195 -11.85 -13.49 -3.99
N VAL A 196 -10.80 -13.49 -3.16
CA VAL A 196 -10.76 -14.26 -1.89
C VAL A 196 -11.93 -13.85 -0.98
N GLN A 197 -12.20 -12.56 -0.85
CA GLN A 197 -13.32 -12.06 -0.05
C GLN A 197 -14.68 -12.55 -0.58
N CYS A 198 -14.90 -12.49 -1.90
CA CYS A 198 -16.13 -13.01 -2.53
C CYS A 198 -16.27 -14.52 -2.33
N PHE A 199 -15.20 -15.30 -2.45
CA PHE A 199 -15.23 -16.74 -2.21
C PHE A 199 -15.55 -17.07 -0.74
N THR A 200 -15.00 -16.31 0.21
CA THR A 200 -15.31 -16.47 1.63
C THR A 200 -16.78 -16.19 1.94
N ARG A 201 -17.39 -15.27 1.17
CA ARG A 201 -18.81 -14.93 1.25
C ARG A 201 -19.73 -15.84 0.39
N LYS A 202 -19.17 -16.90 -0.23
CA LYS A 202 -19.88 -17.82 -1.14
C LYS A 202 -20.45 -17.17 -2.41
N GLN A 203 -19.96 -15.99 -2.78
CA GLN A 203 -20.33 -15.28 -4.02
C GLN A 203 -19.35 -15.67 -5.13
N TYR A 204 -19.38 -16.94 -5.55
CA TYR A 204 -18.37 -17.52 -6.47
C TYR A 204 -18.36 -16.86 -7.85
N ALA A 205 -19.52 -16.57 -8.40
CA ALA A 205 -19.62 -15.93 -9.73
C ALA A 205 -19.01 -14.53 -9.71
N GLU A 206 -19.34 -13.73 -8.72
CA GLU A 206 -18.78 -12.37 -8.58
C GLU A 206 -17.28 -12.39 -8.35
N GLY A 207 -16.78 -13.27 -7.48
CA GLY A 207 -15.34 -13.44 -7.23
C GLY A 207 -14.57 -13.85 -8.47
N PHE A 208 -15.12 -14.73 -9.29
CA PHE A 208 -14.49 -15.17 -10.54
C PHE A 208 -14.45 -14.04 -11.57
N PHE A 209 -15.60 -13.46 -11.91
CA PHE A 209 -15.69 -12.45 -12.99
C PHE A 209 -15.08 -11.10 -12.58
N SER A 210 -15.35 -10.62 -11.38
CA SER A 210 -14.87 -9.30 -10.91
C SER A 210 -13.46 -9.32 -10.31
N GLY A 211 -12.94 -10.48 -9.93
CA GLY A 211 -11.61 -10.62 -9.35
C GLY A 211 -10.63 -11.28 -10.30
N ILE A 212 -10.78 -12.60 -10.53
CA ILE A 212 -9.75 -13.40 -11.21
C ILE A 212 -9.64 -13.02 -12.70
N VAL A 213 -10.74 -12.87 -13.42
CA VAL A 213 -10.71 -12.54 -14.86
C VAL A 213 -10.02 -11.21 -15.09
N TRP A 214 -10.34 -10.19 -14.29
CA TRP A 214 -9.70 -8.89 -14.40
C TRP A 214 -8.20 -8.92 -14.00
N ALA A 215 -7.82 -9.71 -13.00
CA ALA A 215 -6.42 -9.88 -12.62
C ALA A 215 -5.61 -10.52 -13.76
N ILE A 216 -6.15 -11.57 -14.39
CA ILE A 216 -5.51 -12.22 -15.54
C ILE A 216 -5.44 -11.26 -16.73
N GLY A 217 -6.53 -10.55 -17.06
CA GLY A 217 -6.55 -9.57 -18.15
C GLY A 217 -5.52 -8.45 -17.96
N LEU A 218 -5.39 -7.92 -16.74
CA LEU A 218 -4.41 -6.91 -16.40
C LEU A 218 -2.97 -7.42 -16.53
N LEU A 219 -2.70 -8.63 -16.04
CA LEU A 219 -1.37 -9.25 -16.17
C LEU A 219 -1.03 -9.52 -17.64
N ALA A 220 -1.98 -10.02 -18.44
CA ALA A 220 -1.80 -10.23 -19.87
C ALA A 220 -1.49 -8.92 -20.61
N PHE A 221 -2.21 -7.84 -20.28
CA PHE A 221 -1.95 -6.50 -20.83
C PHE A 221 -0.53 -6.03 -20.56
N VAL A 222 -0.04 -6.19 -19.33
CA VAL A 222 1.32 -5.77 -18.97
C VAL A 222 2.38 -6.64 -19.65
N VAL A 223 2.17 -7.95 -19.72
CA VAL A 223 3.06 -8.85 -20.47
C VAL A 223 3.13 -8.45 -21.93
N ALA A 224 2.01 -8.07 -22.56
CA ALA A 224 2.00 -7.57 -23.94
C ALA A 224 2.80 -6.27 -24.07
N VAL A 225 2.61 -5.28 -23.17
CA VAL A 225 3.33 -4.01 -23.19
C VAL A 225 4.84 -4.22 -23.01
N PHE A 226 5.25 -5.04 -22.03
CA PHE A 226 6.66 -5.37 -21.84
C PHE A 226 7.24 -6.18 -23.00
N GLY A 227 6.45 -7.06 -23.61
CA GLY A 227 6.84 -7.80 -24.80
C GLY A 227 7.13 -6.88 -25.99
N MET A 228 6.25 -5.90 -26.21
CA MET A 228 6.45 -4.87 -27.25
C MET A 228 7.71 -4.02 -26.98
N ALA A 229 7.96 -3.68 -25.71
CA ALA A 229 9.11 -2.90 -25.30
C ALA A 229 10.45 -3.64 -25.47
N SER A 230 10.43 -4.97 -25.30
CA SER A 230 11.64 -5.80 -25.42
C SER A 230 11.90 -6.33 -26.84
N ASN A 231 11.09 -5.98 -27.83
CA ASN A 231 11.13 -6.55 -29.18
C ASN A 231 11.09 -8.10 -29.22
N ASN A 232 10.40 -8.69 -28.26
CA ASN A 232 10.29 -10.15 -28.18
C ASN A 232 9.01 -10.62 -28.86
N ASP A 233 9.13 -11.18 -30.05
CA ASP A 233 8.00 -11.62 -30.89
C ASP A 233 7.10 -12.64 -30.19
N PHE A 234 7.65 -13.45 -29.29
CA PHE A 234 6.87 -14.42 -28.52
C PHE A 234 5.89 -13.74 -27.55
N LEU A 235 6.36 -12.75 -26.80
CA LEU A 235 5.53 -12.05 -25.80
C LEU A 235 4.48 -11.14 -26.46
N THR A 236 4.81 -10.51 -27.60
CA THR A 236 3.86 -9.69 -28.37
C THR A 236 2.75 -10.54 -29.00
N LYS A 237 3.08 -11.74 -29.47
CA LYS A 237 2.13 -12.61 -30.14
C LYS A 237 1.14 -13.27 -29.16
N TYR A 238 1.58 -13.65 -27.97
CA TYR A 238 0.76 -14.40 -26.99
C TYR A 238 0.20 -13.56 -25.84
N GLY A 239 0.73 -12.36 -25.62
CA GLY A 239 0.22 -11.44 -24.61
C GLY A 239 -0.95 -10.57 -25.11
N ALA A 240 -1.22 -10.54 -26.40
CA ALA A 240 -2.29 -9.75 -27.03
C ALA A 240 -3.61 -10.53 -27.27
N TYR A 241 -3.64 -11.81 -26.94
CA TYR A 241 -4.85 -12.66 -26.97
C TYR A 241 -5.36 -12.89 -25.55
#